data_486d04711de5e1110400a4cabc5cf651
#
_entry.id   486d04711de5e1110400a4cabc5cf651
#
_cell.length_a   1.000
_cell.length_b   1.000
_cell.length_c   1.000
_cell.angle_alpha   90.00
_cell.angle_beta   90.00
_cell.angle_gamma   90.00
#
_symmetry.space_group_name_H-M   'P 1'
#
loop_
_entity.id
_entity.type
_entity.pdbx_description
1 polymer ?
#
loop_
_entity_poly.entity_id
_entity_poly.type
_entity_poly.pdbx_seq_one_letter_code
_entity_poly.pdbx_strand_id
1 'polypeptide(L)'
;MIRSPSFRRYIVRWMFAMLVTCPLLSGLCLARVSADEPELTSLIGEDVGLCVEIRDLRSHLRDVPSTEWFRRLREMPLVKRWQQGPEFAKWQAGQATLTLLIGQPLDQFVSELFGESVVLAVSPSKSGPPGIVLLSRAAKDDSWDRVLALWDQLEAHEVQTKSAFGRSFQRRQKKTNGETSGPDLFTVKLGRILAISEREELILDVLARSASAPNEGRAKSLDQSPAYRHAIAALPEQCAVRVFADPRRWEEELRKDPASAERLLPLWHKLEWFSAGVELRDGIVGHAAVHHETSGLSAPWQRFVEASATPSDLATRLPADAVLAGEARIAPELLNWLRTLDESEKAKTDWQTFGKVTRGLLGRDLFDDVLPHARPSLGGVVVPKRPVEEQSAPVDGLLVWQFDLSHGPTRTDGQPELRESLDGGLLTLLNFAAVAHNSRNPVAPATLRVEHRDTLTIKWLDSLPPYRPAFGLGSEHLLLATDPRLISAFHDRKAADPALKSEPLFAAVHSRHIAEHSHWLFLNSRAAREFLTEQHEPLSRQVAHWRKLAPPSVSAQLDRVREFLTPFDAAFLAARITPGEVRFTAGAVTPDLRK
;
A
#
# COMPACT_ATOMS: atom_id res chain seq x y z
N MET A 1 0.46 1.73 19.94
CA MET A 1 0.68 3.15 20.21
C MET A 1 -0.66 3.83 20.32
N ILE A 2 -1.16 4.47 21.21
CA ILE A 2 -2.50 4.97 21.57
C ILE A 2 -3.26 3.93 22.42
N ARG A 3 -2.87 3.87 23.71
CA ARG A 3 -3.56 3.04 24.72
C ARG A 3 -4.58 3.82 25.57
N SER A 4 -5.08 4.96 25.13
CA SER A 4 -6.27 5.53 25.76
C SER A 4 -7.49 4.79 25.21
N PRO A 5 -8.20 4.00 26.03
CA PRO A 5 -9.35 3.23 25.56
C PRO A 5 -10.51 4.10 25.07
N SER A 6 -10.55 5.37 25.46
CA SER A 6 -11.53 6.36 24.99
C SER A 6 -11.22 6.83 23.55
N PHE A 7 -9.96 7.17 23.22
CA PHE A 7 -9.56 7.69 21.93
C PHE A 7 -9.68 6.61 20.81
N ARG A 8 -9.28 5.35 21.11
CA ARG A 8 -9.46 4.20 20.18
C ARG A 8 -10.94 3.90 19.90
N ARG A 9 -11.82 4.02 20.91
CA ARG A 9 -13.24 3.72 20.73
C ARG A 9 -14.00 4.80 19.95
N TYR A 10 -13.61 6.07 20.05
CA TYR A 10 -14.28 7.17 19.36
C TYR A 10 -13.81 7.29 17.90
N ILE A 11 -12.51 7.40 17.61
CA ILE A 11 -12.02 7.55 16.23
C ILE A 11 -12.29 6.29 15.41
N VAL A 12 -12.02 5.10 15.94
CA VAL A 12 -12.28 3.85 15.23
C VAL A 12 -13.77 3.61 15.01
N ARG A 13 -14.65 3.94 15.98
CA ARG A 13 -16.10 3.84 15.77
C ARG A 13 -16.62 4.85 14.76
N TRP A 14 -16.13 6.09 14.77
CA TRP A 14 -16.53 7.11 13.80
C TRP A 14 -15.91 6.87 12.41
N MET A 15 -14.65 6.52 12.31
CA MET A 15 -14.03 6.15 11.03
C MET A 15 -14.61 4.85 10.46
N PHE A 16 -14.84 3.85 11.30
CA PHE A 16 -15.49 2.59 10.87
C PHE A 16 -16.95 2.81 10.51
N ALA A 17 -17.70 3.61 11.25
CA ALA A 17 -19.07 3.96 10.90
C ALA A 17 -19.13 4.75 9.58
N MET A 18 -18.23 5.72 9.33
CA MET A 18 -18.16 6.44 8.05
C MET A 18 -17.66 5.58 6.88
N LEU A 19 -16.64 4.74 7.10
CA LEU A 19 -16.06 3.90 6.03
C LEU A 19 -16.92 2.68 5.68
N VAL A 20 -17.63 2.11 6.64
CA VAL A 20 -18.44 0.89 6.44
C VAL A 20 -19.86 1.21 5.94
N THR A 21 -20.39 2.42 6.23
CA THR A 21 -21.74 2.78 5.79
C THR A 21 -21.82 3.42 4.39
N CYS A 22 -20.71 3.77 3.77
CA CYS A 22 -20.71 4.59 2.56
C CYS A 22 -20.80 3.88 1.19
N PRO A 23 -20.71 2.55 0.98
CA PRO A 23 -20.59 2.03 -0.40
C PRO A 23 -21.88 1.52 -1.05
N LEU A 24 -23.06 1.91 -0.65
CA LEU A 24 -24.26 1.37 -1.31
C LEU A 24 -25.32 2.45 -1.48
N LEU A 25 -25.32 3.26 -2.56
CA LEU A 25 -26.56 3.70 -3.24
C LEU A 25 -26.31 4.90 -4.19
N SER A 26 -26.91 4.80 -5.36
CA SER A 26 -26.79 5.66 -6.55
C SER A 26 -27.88 6.75 -6.62
N GLY A 27 -27.55 7.87 -7.27
CA GLY A 27 -28.57 8.77 -7.83
C GLY A 27 -28.14 10.24 -8.00
N LEU A 28 -27.99 10.63 -9.23
CA LEU A 28 -27.87 11.89 -9.97
C LEU A 28 -28.13 13.24 -9.27
N CYS A 29 -27.18 14.17 -9.37
CA CYS A 29 -27.35 15.54 -9.94
C CYS A 29 -26.04 16.33 -9.91
N LEU A 30 -25.73 16.98 -11.03
CA LEU A 30 -24.58 17.86 -11.22
C LEU A 30 -24.82 19.24 -10.58
N ALA A 31 -23.95 19.67 -9.68
CA ALA A 31 -23.85 21.07 -9.26
C ALA A 31 -22.40 21.57 -9.45
N ARG A 32 -22.25 22.69 -10.14
CA ARG A 32 -20.99 23.42 -10.29
C ARG A 32 -20.61 24.07 -8.97
N VAL A 33 -19.34 23.93 -8.58
CA VAL A 33 -18.75 24.68 -7.46
C VAL A 33 -18.77 26.18 -7.81
N SER A 34 -19.35 27.00 -6.94
CA SER A 34 -19.29 28.46 -7.02
C SER A 34 -17.88 28.92 -6.64
N ALA A 35 -17.25 29.75 -7.44
CA ALA A 35 -15.87 30.19 -7.31
C ALA A 35 -15.59 31.13 -6.10
N ASP A 36 -16.60 31.48 -5.30
CA ASP A 36 -16.52 32.47 -4.23
C ASP A 36 -16.40 31.90 -2.80
N GLU A 37 -16.48 30.59 -2.61
CA GLU A 37 -16.41 30.03 -1.25
C GLU A 37 -14.99 29.57 -0.89
N PRO A 38 -14.51 29.89 0.35
CA PRO A 38 -13.16 29.54 0.79
C PRO A 38 -12.99 28.01 0.86
N GLU A 39 -11.85 27.49 0.46
CA GLU A 39 -11.51 26.08 0.72
C GLU A 39 -11.56 25.79 2.22
N LEU A 40 -12.04 24.60 2.62
CA LEU A 40 -12.19 24.26 4.05
C LEU A 40 -10.85 24.29 4.79
N THR A 41 -9.76 23.95 4.12
CA THR A 41 -8.39 23.99 4.67
C THR A 41 -7.88 25.41 4.94
N SER A 42 -8.46 26.43 4.29
CA SER A 42 -8.16 27.84 4.58
C SER A 42 -8.76 28.33 5.89
N LEU A 43 -9.74 27.61 6.43
CA LEU A 43 -10.38 27.88 7.71
C LEU A 43 -9.67 27.21 8.91
N ILE A 44 -8.64 26.40 8.63
CA ILE A 44 -7.88 25.63 9.61
C ILE A 44 -6.50 26.25 9.79
N GLY A 45 -5.96 26.24 11.01
CA GLY A 45 -4.62 26.74 11.30
C GLY A 45 -3.51 25.84 10.79
N GLU A 46 -2.32 26.41 10.56
CA GLU A 46 -1.13 25.65 10.15
C GLU A 46 -0.54 24.73 11.26
N ASP A 47 -1.02 24.86 12.50
CA ASP A 47 -0.60 24.11 13.67
C ASP A 47 -1.25 22.72 13.80
N VAL A 48 -2.02 22.32 12.80
CA VAL A 48 -2.62 21.00 12.70
C VAL A 48 -1.56 19.91 12.56
N GLY A 49 -1.68 18.87 13.38
CA GLY A 49 -0.80 17.70 13.32
C GLY A 49 -1.31 16.58 12.41
N LEU A 50 -2.63 16.53 12.15
CA LEU A 50 -3.28 15.57 11.24
C LEU A 50 -4.48 16.22 10.57
N CYS A 51 -4.57 16.10 9.26
CA CYS A 51 -5.71 16.54 8.46
C CYS A 51 -6.17 15.38 7.57
N VAL A 52 -7.47 15.10 7.59
CA VAL A 52 -8.12 14.15 6.67
C VAL A 52 -9.12 14.95 5.86
N GLU A 53 -8.97 14.92 4.56
CA GLU A 53 -9.85 15.59 3.60
C GLU A 53 -10.57 14.54 2.75
N ILE A 54 -11.89 14.64 2.65
CA ILE A 54 -12.71 13.88 1.70
C ILE A 54 -13.23 14.89 0.68
N ARG A 55 -12.95 14.64 -0.59
CA ARG A 55 -13.33 15.52 -1.70
C ARG A 55 -14.32 14.84 -2.61
N ASP A 56 -15.28 15.61 -3.09
CA ASP A 56 -16.24 15.21 -4.12
C ASP A 56 -16.87 13.82 -3.85
N LEU A 57 -17.23 13.59 -2.57
CA LEU A 57 -17.82 12.31 -2.13
C LEU A 57 -19.07 11.97 -2.94
N ARG A 58 -19.84 13.00 -3.36
CA ARG A 58 -21.04 12.83 -4.20
C ARG A 58 -20.72 12.15 -5.52
N SER A 59 -19.68 12.59 -6.24
CA SER A 59 -19.26 11.97 -7.50
C SER A 59 -18.81 10.53 -7.27
N HIS A 60 -18.03 10.29 -6.21
CA HIS A 60 -17.59 8.94 -5.87
C HIS A 60 -18.75 8.02 -5.52
N LEU A 61 -19.73 8.48 -4.72
CA LEU A 61 -20.93 7.70 -4.38
C LEU A 61 -21.77 7.37 -5.61
N ARG A 62 -21.80 8.24 -6.61
CA ARG A 62 -22.50 8.04 -7.87
C ARG A 62 -21.72 7.09 -8.81
N ASP A 63 -20.42 7.32 -8.98
CA ASP A 63 -19.65 6.71 -10.06
C ASP A 63 -19.09 5.33 -9.67
N VAL A 64 -18.65 5.13 -8.42
CA VAL A 64 -18.12 3.85 -7.94
C VAL A 64 -19.10 2.68 -8.12
N PRO A 65 -20.40 2.78 -7.79
CA PRO A 65 -21.34 1.69 -8.00
C PRO A 65 -21.50 1.25 -9.45
N SER A 66 -21.19 2.13 -10.42
CA SER A 66 -21.26 1.83 -11.85
C SER A 66 -19.99 1.16 -12.39
N THR A 67 -18.92 1.10 -11.61
CA THR A 67 -17.64 0.51 -12.03
C THR A 67 -17.71 -1.01 -12.09
N GLU A 68 -16.94 -1.59 -13.01
CA GLU A 68 -16.88 -3.04 -13.21
C GLU A 68 -16.34 -3.78 -11.96
N TRP A 69 -15.29 -3.26 -11.34
CA TRP A 69 -14.72 -3.87 -10.13
C TRP A 69 -15.71 -3.88 -8.97
N PHE A 70 -16.51 -2.82 -8.79
CA PHE A 70 -17.51 -2.76 -7.73
C PHE A 70 -18.68 -3.71 -7.99
N ARG A 71 -19.12 -3.83 -9.26
CA ARG A 71 -20.12 -4.81 -9.66
C ARG A 71 -19.66 -6.23 -9.36
N ARG A 72 -18.42 -6.60 -9.74
CA ARG A 72 -17.85 -7.92 -9.44
C ARG A 72 -17.69 -8.13 -7.92
N LEU A 73 -17.28 -7.11 -7.15
CA LEU A 73 -17.20 -7.17 -5.69
C LEU A 73 -18.57 -7.52 -5.07
N ARG A 74 -19.65 -6.89 -5.53
CA ARG A 74 -21.01 -7.18 -5.04
C ARG A 74 -21.49 -8.58 -5.38
N GLU A 75 -21.02 -9.13 -6.50
CA GLU A 75 -21.37 -10.49 -6.93
C GLU A 75 -20.62 -11.60 -6.18
N MET A 76 -19.58 -11.26 -5.41
CA MET A 76 -18.82 -12.25 -4.64
C MET A 76 -19.69 -13.05 -3.68
N PRO A 77 -19.48 -14.38 -3.57
CA PRO A 77 -20.22 -15.23 -2.65
C PRO A 77 -20.11 -14.77 -1.19
N LEU A 78 -18.96 -14.23 -0.79
CA LEU A 78 -18.75 -13.67 0.55
C LEU A 78 -19.67 -12.46 0.80
N VAL A 79 -19.75 -11.54 -0.15
CA VAL A 79 -20.60 -10.33 -0.05
C VAL A 79 -22.07 -10.72 -0.07
N LYS A 80 -22.47 -11.64 -0.96
CA LYS A 80 -23.86 -12.16 -1.00
C LYS A 80 -24.26 -12.85 0.30
N ARG A 81 -23.39 -13.67 0.88
CA ARG A 81 -23.63 -14.30 2.21
C ARG A 81 -23.78 -13.26 3.31
N TRP A 82 -22.93 -12.23 3.32
CA TRP A 82 -23.06 -11.14 4.28
C TRP A 82 -24.39 -10.39 4.09
N GLN A 83 -24.81 -10.10 2.85
CA GLN A 83 -26.09 -9.45 2.54
C GLN A 83 -27.31 -10.28 2.96
N GLN A 84 -27.18 -11.59 3.02
CA GLN A 84 -28.23 -12.50 3.51
C GLN A 84 -28.16 -12.73 5.02
N GLY A 85 -27.15 -12.19 5.69
CA GLY A 85 -26.91 -12.36 7.11
C GLY A 85 -27.74 -11.43 8.01
N PRO A 86 -27.90 -11.80 9.30
CA PRO A 86 -28.67 -11.00 10.26
C PRO A 86 -28.09 -9.61 10.52
N GLU A 87 -26.77 -9.45 10.38
CA GLU A 87 -26.11 -8.14 10.58
C GLU A 87 -26.49 -7.15 9.46
N PHE A 88 -26.61 -7.63 8.23
CA PHE A 88 -27.07 -6.78 7.12
C PHE A 88 -28.55 -6.42 7.27
N ALA A 89 -29.39 -7.34 7.73
CA ALA A 89 -30.80 -7.06 8.03
C ALA A 89 -30.94 -5.99 9.14
N LYS A 90 -30.15 -6.05 10.19
CA LYS A 90 -30.10 -5.00 11.24
C LYS A 90 -29.66 -3.65 10.67
N TRP A 91 -28.63 -3.66 9.80
CA TRP A 91 -28.18 -2.45 9.14
C TRP A 91 -29.27 -1.85 8.24
N GLN A 92 -29.98 -2.67 7.44
CA GLN A 92 -31.10 -2.21 6.62
C GLN A 92 -32.24 -1.64 7.47
N ALA A 93 -32.61 -2.28 8.59
CA ALA A 93 -33.60 -1.77 9.50
C ALA A 93 -33.20 -0.43 10.13
N GLY A 94 -31.92 -0.29 10.53
CA GLY A 94 -31.36 0.99 11.01
C GLY A 94 -31.41 2.08 9.94
N GLN A 95 -31.05 1.75 8.70
CA GLN A 95 -31.12 2.67 7.57
C GLN A 95 -32.57 3.12 7.29
N ALA A 96 -33.54 2.19 7.30
CA ALA A 96 -34.95 2.51 7.12
C ALA A 96 -35.47 3.44 8.24
N THR A 97 -35.07 3.18 9.48
CA THR A 97 -35.42 4.04 10.62
C THR A 97 -34.86 5.45 10.46
N LEU A 98 -33.58 5.57 10.07
CA LEU A 98 -32.97 6.88 9.81
C LEU A 98 -33.63 7.60 8.63
N THR A 99 -33.98 6.88 7.56
CA THR A 99 -34.70 7.44 6.41
C THR A 99 -36.07 8.03 6.83
N LEU A 100 -36.78 7.34 7.70
CA LEU A 100 -38.06 7.84 8.24
C LEU A 100 -37.86 9.10 9.11
N LEU A 101 -36.82 9.12 9.94
CA LEU A 101 -36.52 10.27 10.81
C LEU A 101 -36.07 11.49 10.00
N ILE A 102 -35.29 11.29 8.97
CA ILE A 102 -34.69 12.35 8.12
C ILE A 102 -35.70 12.82 7.06
N GLY A 103 -36.67 11.98 6.69
CA GLY A 103 -37.65 12.25 5.63
C GLY A 103 -37.11 12.12 4.20
N GLN A 104 -35.88 11.57 4.03
CA GLN A 104 -35.24 11.32 2.72
C GLN A 104 -34.27 10.14 2.81
N PRO A 105 -33.91 9.49 1.67
CA PRO A 105 -32.93 8.41 1.61
C PRO A 105 -31.59 8.81 2.25
N LEU A 106 -30.98 7.89 3.02
CA LEU A 106 -29.75 8.16 3.76
C LEU A 106 -28.58 8.55 2.84
N ASP A 107 -28.45 7.92 1.68
CA ASP A 107 -27.43 8.22 0.67
C ASP A 107 -27.56 9.65 0.12
N GLN A 108 -28.81 10.08 -0.13
CA GLN A 108 -29.10 11.44 -0.56
C GLN A 108 -28.75 12.44 0.54
N PHE A 109 -29.12 12.12 1.79
CA PHE A 109 -28.79 12.93 2.96
C PHE A 109 -27.28 13.08 3.15
N VAL A 110 -26.53 11.97 3.13
CA VAL A 110 -25.06 11.99 3.23
C VAL A 110 -24.44 12.77 2.06
N SER A 111 -24.92 12.55 0.84
CA SER A 111 -24.47 13.29 -0.34
C SER A 111 -24.78 14.79 -0.25
N GLU A 112 -25.88 15.18 0.39
CA GLU A 112 -26.25 16.57 0.57
C GLU A 112 -25.35 17.29 1.60
N LEU A 113 -25.01 16.63 2.70
CA LEU A 113 -24.25 17.21 3.82
C LEU A 113 -22.74 17.13 3.63
N PHE A 114 -22.26 16.01 3.08
CA PHE A 114 -20.84 15.69 3.01
C PHE A 114 -20.33 15.54 1.57
N GLY A 115 -21.21 15.75 0.59
CA GLY A 115 -20.96 15.39 -0.80
C GLY A 115 -19.93 16.27 -1.51
N GLU A 116 -19.73 17.52 -1.09
CA GLU A 116 -18.76 18.41 -1.72
C GLU A 116 -17.37 18.27 -1.09
N SER A 117 -17.26 18.55 0.19
CA SER A 117 -15.97 18.47 0.89
C SER A 117 -16.18 18.30 2.38
N VAL A 118 -15.36 17.47 2.99
CA VAL A 118 -15.30 17.27 4.45
C VAL A 118 -13.85 17.34 4.87
N VAL A 119 -13.56 18.06 5.95
CA VAL A 119 -12.22 18.12 6.54
C VAL A 119 -12.32 17.81 8.02
N LEU A 120 -11.53 16.84 8.47
CA LEU A 120 -11.27 16.54 9.87
C LEU A 120 -9.84 16.96 10.19
N ALA A 121 -9.66 17.91 11.07
CA ALA A 121 -8.36 18.36 11.51
C ALA A 121 -8.16 18.07 13.00
N VAL A 122 -6.96 17.59 13.34
CA VAL A 122 -6.57 17.26 14.71
C VAL A 122 -5.32 18.05 15.07
N SER A 123 -5.43 18.92 16.07
CA SER A 123 -4.33 19.71 16.60
C SER A 123 -3.84 19.10 17.91
N PRO A 124 -2.53 18.81 18.06
CA PRO A 124 -1.97 18.37 19.33
C PRO A 124 -2.12 19.47 20.40
N SER A 125 -2.21 19.07 21.64
CA SER A 125 -2.39 19.99 22.76
C SER A 125 -1.28 19.84 23.78
N LYS A 126 -0.76 20.98 24.27
CA LYS A 126 0.28 20.99 25.29
C LYS A 126 -0.22 20.47 26.65
N SER A 127 -1.47 20.69 27.00
CA SER A 127 -1.99 20.48 28.35
C SER A 127 -3.29 19.67 28.41
N GLY A 128 -3.58 18.82 27.42
CA GLY A 128 -4.82 18.04 27.40
C GLY A 128 -4.93 17.10 26.22
N PRO A 129 -6.08 16.51 25.97
CA PRO A 129 -6.30 15.69 24.79
C PRO A 129 -6.18 16.55 23.53
N PRO A 130 -5.80 15.98 22.37
CA PRO A 130 -5.78 16.70 21.10
C PRO A 130 -7.13 17.36 20.79
N GLY A 131 -7.08 18.55 20.19
CA GLY A 131 -8.28 19.24 19.72
C GLY A 131 -8.71 18.70 18.35
N ILE A 132 -10.00 18.53 18.15
CA ILE A 132 -10.57 18.05 16.89
C ILE A 132 -11.54 19.08 16.36
N VAL A 133 -11.44 19.44 15.08
CA VAL A 133 -12.43 20.21 14.37
C VAL A 133 -12.87 19.47 13.10
N LEU A 134 -14.17 19.36 12.91
CA LEU A 134 -14.81 18.85 11.72
C LEU A 134 -15.42 20.02 10.95
N LEU A 135 -15.06 20.17 9.68
CA LEU A 135 -15.72 21.07 8.75
C LEU A 135 -16.38 20.26 7.65
N SER A 136 -17.58 20.67 7.26
CA SER A 136 -18.27 20.06 6.12
C SER A 136 -19.01 21.12 5.33
N ARG A 137 -18.92 21.02 4.00
CA ARG A 137 -19.66 21.88 3.08
C ARG A 137 -20.85 21.12 2.53
N ALA A 138 -22.06 21.61 2.86
CA ALA A 138 -23.30 21.06 2.34
C ALA A 138 -23.59 21.56 0.92
N ALA A 139 -24.44 20.81 0.21
CA ALA A 139 -24.87 21.18 -1.14
C ALA A 139 -25.78 22.43 -1.18
N LYS A 140 -26.53 22.69 -0.10
CA LYS A 140 -27.49 23.79 0.00
C LYS A 140 -27.34 24.51 1.33
N ASP A 141 -27.73 25.77 1.35
CA ASP A 141 -27.62 26.64 2.54
C ASP A 141 -28.44 26.18 3.73
N ASP A 142 -29.61 25.58 3.50
CA ASP A 142 -30.55 25.16 4.54
C ASP A 142 -30.32 23.74 5.07
N SER A 143 -29.41 22.99 4.46
CA SER A 143 -29.20 21.58 4.81
C SER A 143 -28.76 21.43 6.27
N TRP A 144 -27.85 22.29 6.73
CA TRP A 144 -27.39 22.26 8.12
C TRP A 144 -28.44 22.70 9.12
N ASP A 145 -29.33 23.62 8.77
CA ASP A 145 -30.41 24.05 9.65
C ASP A 145 -31.37 22.88 9.94
N ARG A 146 -31.68 22.09 8.91
CA ARG A 146 -32.50 20.88 9.06
C ARG A 146 -31.84 19.85 9.97
N VAL A 147 -30.54 19.65 9.83
CA VAL A 147 -29.78 18.69 10.65
C VAL A 147 -29.70 19.13 12.10
N LEU A 148 -29.38 20.39 12.34
CA LEU A 148 -29.31 20.94 13.70
C LEU A 148 -30.69 20.91 14.40
N ALA A 149 -31.75 21.22 13.66
CA ALA A 149 -33.13 21.10 14.19
C ALA A 149 -33.51 19.63 14.53
N LEU A 150 -33.15 18.67 13.65
CA LEU A 150 -33.35 17.25 13.92
C LEU A 150 -32.54 16.79 15.14
N TRP A 151 -31.30 17.24 15.26
CA TRP A 151 -30.45 16.92 16.41
C TRP A 151 -31.04 17.42 17.72
N ASP A 152 -31.56 18.66 17.73
CA ASP A 152 -32.23 19.25 18.90
C ASP A 152 -33.55 18.52 19.28
N GLN A 153 -34.20 17.87 18.29
CA GLN A 153 -35.36 17.00 18.53
C GLN A 153 -34.99 15.63 19.11
N LEU A 154 -33.87 15.06 18.70
CA LEU A 154 -33.47 13.71 19.12
C LEU A 154 -32.77 13.70 20.47
N GLU A 155 -32.03 14.75 20.81
CA GLU A 155 -31.33 14.87 22.09
C GLU A 155 -31.61 16.22 22.72
N ALA A 156 -31.98 16.22 24.02
CA ALA A 156 -32.12 17.46 24.75
C ALA A 156 -30.75 18.11 24.99
N HIS A 157 -30.56 19.29 24.42
CA HIS A 157 -29.37 20.11 24.62
C HIS A 157 -29.72 21.44 25.30
N GLU A 158 -28.82 21.92 26.15
CA GLU A 158 -28.75 23.34 26.49
C GLU A 158 -27.95 24.06 25.42
N VAL A 159 -28.58 24.97 24.69
CA VAL A 159 -27.96 25.72 23.62
C VAL A 159 -27.72 27.16 24.09
N GLN A 160 -26.45 27.58 24.14
CA GLN A 160 -26.08 28.95 24.45
C GLN A 160 -25.49 29.61 23.21
N THR A 161 -26.03 30.72 22.76
CA THR A 161 -25.50 31.52 21.66
C THR A 161 -24.41 32.44 22.21
N LYS A 162 -23.24 32.36 21.61
CA LYS A 162 -22.09 33.24 21.83
C LYS A 162 -21.76 34.02 20.55
N SER A 163 -20.99 35.09 20.68
CA SER A 163 -20.57 35.88 19.53
C SER A 163 -19.09 36.20 19.58
N ALA A 164 -18.41 36.07 18.42
CA ALA A 164 -17.02 36.45 18.22
C ALA A 164 -16.82 36.91 16.76
N PHE A 165 -15.92 37.86 16.53
CA PHE A 165 -15.57 38.34 15.19
C PHE A 165 -16.79 38.75 14.35
N GLY A 166 -17.82 39.36 14.99
CA GLY A 166 -19.06 39.80 14.34
C GLY A 166 -19.99 38.67 13.89
N ARG A 167 -19.76 37.41 14.32
CA ARG A 167 -20.56 36.22 13.99
C ARG A 167 -21.00 35.48 15.24
N SER A 168 -22.13 34.81 15.16
CA SER A 168 -22.67 33.98 16.24
C SER A 168 -22.26 32.53 16.08
N PHE A 169 -21.97 31.85 17.19
CA PHE A 169 -21.74 30.41 17.28
C PHE A 169 -22.49 29.84 18.48
N GLN A 170 -22.69 28.53 18.53
CA GLN A 170 -23.47 27.88 19.56
C GLN A 170 -22.57 26.96 20.39
N ARG A 171 -22.72 27.04 21.71
CA ARG A 171 -22.29 26.03 22.69
C ARG A 171 -23.48 25.14 22.98
N ARG A 172 -23.29 23.84 22.80
CA ARG A 172 -24.30 22.80 23.05
C ARG A 172 -23.83 21.88 24.16
N GLN A 173 -24.63 21.71 25.21
CA GLN A 173 -24.38 20.75 26.27
C GLN A 173 -25.51 19.76 26.32
N LYS A 174 -25.20 18.46 26.35
CA LYS A 174 -26.20 17.40 26.49
C LYS A 174 -26.81 17.45 27.86
N LYS A 175 -28.17 17.37 27.94
CA LYS A 175 -28.92 17.20 29.18
C LYS A 175 -29.33 15.75 29.37
N THR A 176 -28.97 15.17 30.52
CA THR A 176 -29.41 13.83 30.93
C THR A 176 -30.07 13.95 32.29
N ASN A 177 -31.36 13.58 32.39
CA ASN A 177 -32.17 13.70 33.61
C ASN A 177 -32.25 15.13 34.19
N GLY A 178 -32.17 16.16 33.34
CA GLY A 178 -32.21 17.56 33.74
C GLY A 178 -30.88 18.18 34.12
N GLU A 179 -29.83 17.39 34.26
CA GLU A 179 -28.46 17.86 34.53
C GLU A 179 -27.65 17.88 33.24
N THR A 180 -26.75 18.84 33.13
CA THR A 180 -25.78 18.90 32.00
C THR A 180 -24.73 17.80 32.17
N SER A 181 -24.60 16.94 31.17
CA SER A 181 -23.66 15.81 31.16
C SER A 181 -22.90 15.72 29.86
N GLY A 182 -21.61 15.38 29.95
CA GLY A 182 -20.73 15.20 28.76
C GLY A 182 -19.95 16.46 28.38
N PRO A 183 -19.09 16.35 27.34
CA PRO A 183 -18.29 17.47 26.87
C PRO A 183 -19.17 18.53 26.20
N ASP A 184 -18.70 19.78 26.27
CA ASP A 184 -19.26 20.88 25.47
C ASP A 184 -19.01 20.60 24.00
N LEU A 185 -19.98 20.96 23.17
CA LEU A 185 -19.83 20.93 21.73
C LEU A 185 -20.10 22.33 21.18
N PHE A 186 -19.16 22.84 20.42
CA PHE A 186 -19.22 24.15 19.80
C PHE A 186 -19.50 23.99 18.31
N THR A 187 -20.47 24.74 17.79
CA THR A 187 -20.87 24.70 16.38
C THR A 187 -20.98 26.08 15.80
N VAL A 188 -20.49 26.26 14.57
CA VAL A 188 -20.71 27.49 13.81
C VAL A 188 -21.08 27.16 12.37
N LYS A 189 -22.10 27.89 11.86
CA LYS A 189 -22.52 27.82 10.47
C LYS A 189 -22.02 29.07 9.73
N LEU A 190 -21.36 28.84 8.60
CA LEU A 190 -20.80 29.86 7.72
C LEU A 190 -21.32 29.61 6.28
N GLY A 191 -22.54 30.14 5.99
CA GLY A 191 -23.23 29.76 4.75
C GLY A 191 -23.50 28.26 4.68
N ARG A 192 -22.95 27.59 3.66
CA ARG A 192 -23.06 26.14 3.47
C ARG A 192 -22.09 25.32 4.32
N ILE A 193 -21.16 25.96 5.03
CA ILE A 193 -20.15 25.29 5.85
C ILE A 193 -20.64 25.18 7.29
N LEU A 194 -20.56 23.98 7.87
CA LEU A 194 -20.69 23.75 9.31
C LEU A 194 -19.33 23.36 9.87
N ALA A 195 -18.92 24.04 10.94
CA ALA A 195 -17.78 23.63 11.75
C ALA A 195 -18.25 23.15 13.12
N ILE A 196 -17.66 22.04 13.59
CA ILE A 196 -17.99 21.39 14.87
C ILE A 196 -16.69 21.07 15.62
N SER A 197 -16.62 21.39 16.91
CA SER A 197 -15.49 21.05 17.79
C SER A 197 -15.92 20.90 19.23
N GLU A 198 -15.21 20.07 20.01
CA GLU A 198 -15.32 20.01 21.47
C GLU A 198 -14.53 21.14 22.16
N ARG A 199 -13.79 21.96 21.39
CA ARG A 199 -12.99 23.06 21.90
C ARG A 199 -13.44 24.39 21.32
N GLU A 200 -13.72 25.35 22.21
CA GLU A 200 -14.12 26.70 21.82
C GLU A 200 -13.06 27.41 20.99
N GLU A 201 -11.76 27.25 21.35
CA GLU A 201 -10.64 27.90 20.67
C GLU A 201 -10.58 27.54 19.18
N LEU A 202 -10.88 26.28 18.81
CA LEU A 202 -10.86 25.87 17.39
C LEU A 202 -12.00 26.50 16.58
N ILE A 203 -13.16 26.71 17.19
CA ILE A 203 -14.26 27.44 16.54
C ILE A 203 -13.94 28.94 16.43
N LEU A 204 -13.32 29.52 17.45
CA LEU A 204 -12.86 30.92 17.39
C LEU A 204 -11.82 31.10 16.30
N ASP A 205 -10.91 30.15 16.12
CA ASP A 205 -9.94 30.13 15.05
C ASP A 205 -10.58 30.08 13.65
N VAL A 206 -11.57 29.20 13.46
CA VAL A 206 -12.37 29.14 12.21
C VAL A 206 -13.06 30.48 11.95
N LEU A 207 -13.67 31.07 12.97
CA LEU A 207 -14.35 32.37 12.86
C LEU A 207 -13.37 33.49 12.50
N ALA A 208 -12.24 33.58 13.16
CA ALA A 208 -11.21 34.58 12.89
C ALA A 208 -10.73 34.50 11.43
N ARG A 209 -10.49 33.28 10.91
CA ARG A 209 -10.07 33.07 9.51
C ARG A 209 -11.18 33.38 8.51
N SER A 210 -12.44 33.16 8.88
CA SER A 210 -13.59 33.47 8.00
C SER A 210 -13.94 34.93 7.94
N ALA A 211 -13.56 35.74 8.94
CA ALA A 211 -13.92 37.14 9.06
C ALA A 211 -12.90 38.11 8.44
N SER A 212 -11.63 37.71 8.31
CA SER A 212 -10.55 38.59 7.90
C SER A 212 -10.46 38.77 6.37
N ALA A 213 -10.18 39.97 5.91
CA ALA A 213 -9.76 40.20 4.52
C ALA A 213 -8.41 39.50 4.22
N PRO A 214 -8.11 39.11 2.99
CA PRO A 214 -6.96 38.26 2.64
C PRO A 214 -5.58 38.74 3.07
N ASN A 215 -5.40 39.99 3.47
CA ASN A 215 -4.07 40.63 3.61
C ASN A 215 -3.73 41.22 4.98
N GLU A 216 -4.52 41.06 6.03
CA GLU A 216 -4.23 41.67 7.33
C GLU A 216 -3.80 40.63 8.38
N GLY A 217 -2.49 40.53 8.66
CA GLY A 217 -1.90 39.96 9.89
C GLY A 217 -2.39 38.58 10.35
N ARG A 218 -2.93 37.74 9.44
CA ARG A 218 -3.50 36.45 9.73
C ARG A 218 -2.45 35.45 10.23
N ALA A 219 -2.77 34.74 11.27
CA ALA A 219 -2.15 33.45 11.53
C ALA A 219 -2.34 32.57 10.27
N LYS A 220 -1.25 31.99 9.76
CA LYS A 220 -1.24 31.21 8.52
C LYS A 220 -2.25 30.06 8.60
N SER A 221 -2.94 29.84 7.51
CA SER A 221 -3.86 28.69 7.37
C SER A 221 -3.14 27.46 6.83
N LEU A 222 -3.75 26.31 6.99
CA LEU A 222 -3.17 25.02 6.59
C LEU A 222 -2.83 24.98 5.09
N ASP A 223 -3.71 25.50 4.23
CA ASP A 223 -3.49 25.59 2.79
C ASP A 223 -2.32 26.51 2.39
N GLN A 224 -1.87 27.39 3.30
CA GLN A 224 -0.68 28.22 3.12
C GLN A 224 0.60 27.56 3.64
N SER A 225 0.49 26.50 4.43
CA SER A 225 1.64 25.75 4.94
C SER A 225 2.43 25.10 3.78
N PRO A 226 3.74 25.36 3.65
CA PRO A 226 4.57 24.72 2.62
C PRO A 226 4.55 23.19 2.74
N ALA A 227 4.61 22.65 3.97
CA ALA A 227 4.59 21.22 4.23
C ALA A 227 3.28 20.59 3.73
N TYR A 228 2.14 21.20 4.04
CA TYR A 228 0.83 20.72 3.56
C TYR A 228 0.75 20.75 2.03
N ARG A 229 1.12 21.88 1.40
CA ARG A 229 1.10 22.02 -0.06
C ARG A 229 1.96 20.99 -0.76
N HIS A 230 3.18 20.78 -0.30
CA HIS A 230 4.07 19.75 -0.85
C HIS A 230 3.50 18.34 -0.64
N ALA A 231 2.98 18.04 0.56
CA ALA A 231 2.38 16.75 0.88
C ALA A 231 1.17 16.43 -0.01
N ILE A 232 0.29 17.40 -0.25
CA ILE A 232 -0.88 17.22 -1.12
C ILE A 232 -0.49 17.17 -2.59
N ALA A 233 0.50 17.93 -3.03
CA ALA A 233 1.03 17.87 -4.39
C ALA A 233 1.73 16.54 -4.72
N ALA A 234 2.16 15.80 -3.69
CA ALA A 234 2.71 14.45 -3.86
C ALA A 234 1.63 13.39 -4.17
N LEU A 235 0.35 13.71 -3.95
CA LEU A 235 -0.78 12.81 -4.19
C LEU A 235 -1.46 13.14 -5.53
N PRO A 236 -2.02 12.14 -6.24
CA PRO A 236 -2.87 12.38 -7.41
C PRO A 236 -4.07 13.27 -7.08
N GLU A 237 -4.45 14.13 -8.03
CA GLU A 237 -5.61 15.02 -7.86
C GLU A 237 -6.94 14.27 -7.65
N GLN A 238 -7.07 13.10 -8.27
CA GLN A 238 -8.27 12.27 -8.23
C GLN A 238 -8.45 11.47 -6.93
N CYS A 239 -7.59 11.64 -5.92
CA CYS A 239 -7.80 11.00 -4.63
C CYS A 239 -9.09 11.49 -3.98
N ALA A 240 -10.00 10.54 -3.69
CA ALA A 240 -11.26 10.76 -2.99
C ALA A 240 -11.03 11.12 -1.51
N VAL A 241 -10.01 10.51 -0.91
CA VAL A 241 -9.59 10.77 0.46
C VAL A 241 -8.12 11.18 0.42
N ARG A 242 -7.78 12.23 1.16
CA ARG A 242 -6.41 12.69 1.36
C ARG A 242 -6.13 12.83 2.84
N VAL A 243 -4.96 12.41 3.24
CA VAL A 243 -4.47 12.52 4.61
C VAL A 243 -3.16 13.27 4.58
N PHE A 244 -3.02 14.21 5.47
CA PHE A 244 -1.78 14.91 5.77
C PHE A 244 -1.45 14.73 7.25
N ALA A 245 -0.19 14.50 7.57
CA ALA A 245 0.29 14.55 8.93
C ALA A 245 1.64 15.27 9.02
N ASP A 246 1.77 16.13 10.02
CA ASP A 246 3.04 16.72 10.44
C ASP A 246 3.57 15.98 11.67
N PRO A 247 4.55 15.07 11.53
CA PRO A 247 5.09 14.32 12.65
C PRO A 247 5.66 15.19 13.75
N ARG A 248 6.28 16.32 13.41
CA ARG A 248 6.95 17.23 14.37
C ARG A 248 5.97 17.79 15.39
N ARG A 249 4.70 17.96 15.01
CA ARG A 249 3.63 18.43 15.91
C ARG A 249 3.28 17.42 17.00
N TRP A 250 3.60 16.12 16.79
CA TRP A 250 3.30 15.04 17.72
C TRP A 250 4.46 14.63 18.61
N GLU A 251 5.57 15.36 18.58
CA GLU A 251 6.78 15.02 19.33
C GLU A 251 6.53 15.00 20.85
N GLU A 252 5.81 15.98 21.39
CA GLU A 252 5.47 16.04 22.82
C GLU A 252 4.61 14.82 23.25
N GLU A 253 3.69 14.38 22.39
CA GLU A 253 2.91 13.18 22.65
C GLU A 253 3.75 11.89 22.61
N LEU A 254 4.73 11.82 21.71
CA LEU A 254 5.65 10.71 21.63
C LEU A 254 6.54 10.64 22.88
N ARG A 255 6.97 11.77 23.42
CA ARG A 255 7.78 11.87 24.63
C ARG A 255 7.07 11.39 25.91
N LYS A 256 5.74 11.29 25.91
CA LYS A 256 4.97 10.75 27.05
C LYS A 256 5.17 9.24 27.25
N ASP A 257 5.66 8.53 26.23
CA ASP A 257 6.06 7.12 26.32
C ASP A 257 7.59 7.02 26.13
N PRO A 258 8.39 6.99 27.22
CA PRO A 258 9.86 7.03 27.15
C PRO A 258 10.47 5.90 26.33
N ALA A 259 9.91 4.68 26.40
CA ALA A 259 10.43 3.52 25.66
C ALA A 259 10.23 3.66 24.14
N SER A 260 9.09 4.23 23.73
CA SER A 260 8.86 4.54 22.32
C SER A 260 9.66 5.76 21.87
N ALA A 261 9.80 6.77 22.74
CA ALA A 261 10.54 7.98 22.46
C ALA A 261 12.01 7.70 22.15
N GLU A 262 12.70 6.95 23.00
CA GLU A 262 14.12 6.61 22.83
C GLU A 262 14.40 5.99 21.45
N ARG A 263 13.52 5.09 20.99
CA ARG A 263 13.69 4.37 19.73
C ARG A 263 13.23 5.16 18.50
N LEU A 264 12.17 5.95 18.62
CA LEU A 264 11.50 6.56 17.47
C LEU A 264 11.87 8.03 17.24
N LEU A 265 12.23 8.79 18.28
CA LEU A 265 12.58 10.21 18.13
C LEU A 265 13.69 10.48 17.11
N PRO A 266 14.79 9.70 17.04
CA PRO A 266 15.84 9.93 16.05
C PRO A 266 15.34 9.86 14.60
N LEU A 267 14.38 8.98 14.32
CA LEU A 267 13.72 8.89 13.01
C LEU A 267 12.67 9.99 12.85
N TRP A 268 11.92 10.27 13.91
CA TRP A 268 10.82 11.23 13.92
C TRP A 268 11.26 12.65 13.59
N HIS A 269 12.37 13.08 14.13
CA HIS A 269 12.96 14.39 13.84
C HIS A 269 13.31 14.60 12.37
N LYS A 270 13.61 13.51 11.67
CA LYS A 270 13.95 13.55 10.23
C LYS A 270 12.73 13.59 9.32
N LEU A 271 11.55 13.29 9.84
CA LEU A 271 10.32 13.33 9.06
C LEU A 271 9.76 14.76 9.03
N GLU A 272 9.51 15.28 7.84
CA GLU A 272 8.91 16.60 7.67
C GLU A 272 7.40 16.52 7.54
N TRP A 273 6.93 15.63 6.68
CA TRP A 273 5.51 15.37 6.53
C TRP A 273 5.27 13.94 6.00
N PHE A 274 4.05 13.51 6.23
CA PHE A 274 3.48 12.29 5.65
C PHE A 274 2.18 12.67 4.93
N SER A 275 1.95 12.07 3.76
CA SER A 275 0.66 12.12 3.08
C SER A 275 0.21 10.74 2.63
N ALA A 276 -1.11 10.55 2.59
CA ALA A 276 -1.72 9.37 1.99
C ALA A 276 -3.00 9.73 1.25
N GLY A 277 -3.35 8.96 0.24
CA GLY A 277 -4.56 9.18 -0.54
C GLY A 277 -5.15 7.88 -1.06
N VAL A 278 -6.44 7.90 -1.37
CA VAL A 278 -7.16 6.77 -1.95
C VAL A 278 -7.88 7.21 -3.21
N GLU A 279 -7.63 6.52 -4.30
CA GLU A 279 -8.32 6.66 -5.58
C GLU A 279 -9.28 5.47 -5.79
N LEU A 280 -10.49 5.74 -6.34
CA LEU A 280 -11.56 4.74 -6.47
C LEU A 280 -12.08 4.57 -7.92
N ARG A 281 -11.34 5.01 -8.91
CA ARG A 281 -11.80 5.07 -10.31
C ARG A 281 -11.86 3.69 -10.98
N ASP A 282 -10.70 3.09 -11.21
CA ASP A 282 -10.57 1.81 -11.93
C ASP A 282 -10.35 0.64 -10.96
N GLY A 283 -10.51 0.87 -9.67
CA GLY A 283 -10.26 -0.05 -8.58
C GLY A 283 -10.07 0.70 -7.28
N ILE A 284 -9.30 0.13 -6.39
CA ILE A 284 -8.87 0.76 -5.12
C ILE A 284 -7.36 0.93 -5.21
N VAL A 285 -6.90 2.18 -5.28
CA VAL A 285 -5.48 2.51 -5.32
C VAL A 285 -5.14 3.43 -4.15
N GLY A 286 -4.26 2.97 -3.28
CA GLY A 286 -3.69 3.75 -2.18
C GLY A 286 -2.37 4.37 -2.60
N HIS A 287 -2.18 5.62 -2.26
CA HIS A 287 -0.94 6.37 -2.42
C HIS A 287 -0.45 6.80 -1.06
N ALA A 288 0.86 6.79 -0.83
CA ALA A 288 1.47 7.36 0.36
C ALA A 288 2.79 8.01 -0.02
N ALA A 289 3.09 9.14 0.60
CA ALA A 289 4.37 9.79 0.46
C ALA A 289 4.89 10.23 1.82
N VAL A 290 6.19 10.11 2.01
CA VAL A 290 6.91 10.54 3.21
C VAL A 290 8.06 11.43 2.78
N HIS A 291 8.11 12.65 3.30
CA HIS A 291 9.26 13.53 3.11
C HIS A 291 10.15 13.51 4.34
N HIS A 292 11.45 13.39 4.10
CA HIS A 292 12.43 13.32 5.17
C HIS A 292 13.65 14.19 4.85
N GLU A 293 14.28 14.65 5.90
CA GLU A 293 15.54 15.38 5.77
C GLU A 293 16.66 14.44 5.28
N THR A 294 17.39 14.89 4.26
CA THR A 294 18.49 14.11 3.66
C THR A 294 19.81 14.27 4.39
N SER A 295 19.93 15.32 5.20
CA SER A 295 21.15 15.56 5.97
C SER A 295 21.39 14.44 6.99
N GLY A 296 22.60 13.89 6.99
CA GLY A 296 22.99 12.83 7.91
C GLY A 296 22.46 11.44 7.60
N LEU A 297 22.00 11.17 6.37
CA LEU A 297 21.79 9.80 5.92
C LEU A 297 23.11 9.04 5.91
N SER A 298 23.11 7.80 6.39
CA SER A 298 24.29 6.95 6.34
C SER A 298 24.67 6.62 4.88
N ALA A 299 25.95 6.36 4.63
CA ALA A 299 26.43 6.04 3.29
C ALA A 299 25.66 4.87 2.61
N PRO A 300 25.28 3.78 3.30
CA PRO A 300 24.43 2.73 2.72
C PRO A 300 23.08 3.22 2.24
N TRP A 301 22.44 4.14 2.98
CA TRP A 301 21.17 4.73 2.59
C TRP A 301 21.31 5.67 1.39
N GLN A 302 22.36 6.48 1.34
CA GLN A 302 22.63 7.35 0.19
C GLN A 302 22.79 6.53 -1.08
N ARG A 303 23.59 5.46 -1.06
CA ARG A 303 23.78 4.55 -2.21
C ARG A 303 22.49 3.82 -2.60
N PHE A 304 21.67 3.45 -1.63
CA PHE A 304 20.36 2.85 -1.91
C PHE A 304 19.42 3.82 -2.63
N VAL A 305 19.38 5.08 -2.20
CA VAL A 305 18.59 6.13 -2.87
C VAL A 305 19.10 6.37 -4.28
N GLU A 306 20.43 6.48 -4.48
CA GLU A 306 21.06 6.65 -5.79
C GLU A 306 20.75 5.45 -6.71
N ALA A 307 20.88 4.24 -6.20
CA ALA A 307 20.56 3.02 -6.94
C ALA A 307 19.08 2.96 -7.34
N SER A 308 18.19 3.42 -6.45
CA SER A 308 16.74 3.45 -6.68
C SER A 308 16.34 4.47 -7.76
N ALA A 309 17.15 5.47 -8.05
CA ALA A 309 16.87 6.46 -9.10
C ALA A 309 17.15 5.92 -10.53
N THR A 310 17.86 4.78 -10.66
CA THR A 310 18.23 4.22 -11.97
C THR A 310 17.04 3.48 -12.60
N PRO A 311 16.63 3.81 -13.85
CA PRO A 311 15.56 3.08 -14.52
C PRO A 311 15.95 1.63 -14.80
N SER A 312 14.96 0.76 -14.93
CA SER A 312 15.12 -0.65 -15.28
C SER A 312 14.47 -0.99 -16.60
N ASP A 313 15.06 -1.96 -17.28
CA ASP A 313 14.51 -2.57 -18.49
C ASP A 313 14.07 -4.04 -18.28
N LEU A 314 14.13 -4.54 -17.05
CA LEU A 314 13.88 -5.95 -16.74
C LEU A 314 12.50 -6.41 -17.23
N ALA A 315 11.47 -5.57 -17.12
CA ALA A 315 10.12 -5.88 -17.64
C ALA A 315 10.10 -6.14 -19.17
N THR A 316 11.11 -5.68 -19.93
CA THR A 316 11.25 -5.96 -21.37
C THR A 316 11.79 -7.37 -21.65
N ARG A 317 12.33 -8.04 -20.63
CA ARG A 317 12.95 -9.37 -20.73
C ARG A 317 12.16 -10.46 -20.02
N LEU A 318 11.26 -10.10 -19.11
CA LEU A 318 10.39 -11.06 -18.42
C LEU A 318 9.29 -11.56 -19.36
N PRO A 319 8.82 -12.84 -19.22
CA PRO A 319 7.78 -13.41 -20.06
C PRO A 319 6.42 -12.74 -19.88
N ALA A 320 5.67 -12.61 -20.99
CA ALA A 320 4.36 -11.95 -21.01
C ALA A 320 3.26 -12.74 -20.27
N ASP A 321 3.39 -14.06 -20.15
CA ASP A 321 2.45 -14.96 -19.49
C ASP A 321 2.66 -15.07 -17.97
N ALA A 322 3.46 -14.17 -17.39
CA ALA A 322 3.70 -14.09 -15.96
C ALA A 322 2.41 -13.84 -15.18
N VAL A 323 2.16 -14.62 -14.14
CA VAL A 323 1.09 -14.34 -13.16
C VAL A 323 1.58 -13.44 -12.02
N LEU A 324 2.85 -13.51 -11.69
CA LEU A 324 3.50 -12.62 -10.71
C LEU A 324 4.84 -12.19 -11.27
N ALA A 325 5.13 -10.91 -11.22
CA ALA A 325 6.42 -10.36 -11.60
C ALA A 325 6.78 -9.18 -10.69
N GLY A 326 8.08 -8.95 -10.52
CA GLY A 326 8.52 -7.83 -9.72
C GLY A 326 9.98 -7.50 -9.90
N GLU A 327 10.33 -6.31 -9.47
CA GLU A 327 11.70 -5.82 -9.43
C GLU A 327 11.92 -4.95 -8.20
N ALA A 328 13.10 -5.09 -7.62
CA ALA A 328 13.57 -4.24 -6.54
C ALA A 328 14.99 -3.74 -6.86
N ARG A 329 15.26 -2.50 -6.48
CA ARG A 329 16.60 -1.91 -6.49
C ARG A 329 17.22 -2.08 -5.11
N ILE A 330 18.12 -2.99 -4.96
CA ILE A 330 18.76 -3.31 -3.68
C ILE A 330 20.23 -2.98 -3.78
N ALA A 331 20.66 -1.87 -3.17
CA ALA A 331 22.07 -1.58 -3.04
C ALA A 331 22.74 -2.65 -2.17
N PRO A 332 23.83 -3.26 -2.61
CA PRO A 332 24.52 -4.30 -1.84
C PRO A 332 24.92 -3.85 -0.43
N GLU A 333 25.28 -2.60 -0.29
CA GLU A 333 25.66 -1.99 0.99
C GLU A 333 24.48 -1.93 1.99
N LEU A 334 23.25 -1.85 1.48
CA LEU A 334 22.06 -1.93 2.33
C LEU A 334 21.92 -3.33 2.96
N LEU A 335 22.21 -4.39 2.21
CA LEU A 335 22.20 -5.76 2.73
C LEU A 335 23.26 -5.93 3.83
N ASN A 336 24.43 -5.34 3.64
CA ASN A 336 25.47 -5.35 4.66
C ASN A 336 25.06 -4.53 5.92
N TRP A 337 24.41 -3.38 5.72
CA TRP A 337 23.90 -2.56 6.80
C TRP A 337 22.76 -3.26 7.57
N LEU A 338 21.85 -3.97 6.92
CA LEU A 338 20.80 -4.75 7.59
C LEU A 338 21.37 -5.75 8.60
N ARG A 339 22.56 -6.29 8.34
CA ARG A 339 23.29 -7.18 9.25
C ARG A 339 23.64 -6.49 10.57
N THR A 340 23.76 -5.16 10.58
CA THR A 340 24.13 -4.38 11.77
C THR A 340 22.93 -3.87 12.58
N LEU A 341 21.69 -4.07 12.10
CA LEU A 341 20.48 -3.54 12.77
C LEU A 341 20.13 -4.28 14.07
N ASP A 342 20.40 -5.58 14.12
CA ASP A 342 20.17 -6.38 15.31
C ASP A 342 21.52 -6.65 16.00
N GLU A 343 21.78 -5.94 17.10
CA GLU A 343 23.01 -6.04 17.89
C GLU A 343 22.99 -7.19 18.90
N SER A 344 21.92 -7.99 18.93
CA SER A 344 21.83 -9.12 19.86
C SER A 344 22.94 -10.15 19.58
N GLU A 345 23.46 -10.75 20.64
CA GLU A 345 24.50 -11.79 20.54
C GLU A 345 24.03 -12.98 19.69
N LYS A 346 22.74 -13.27 19.71
CA LYS A 346 22.15 -14.31 18.84
C LYS A 346 22.26 -13.93 17.37
N ALA A 347 21.85 -12.71 17.00
CA ALA A 347 21.92 -12.26 15.61
C ALA A 347 23.37 -12.22 15.11
N LYS A 348 24.31 -11.73 15.93
CA LYS A 348 25.75 -11.76 15.60
C LYS A 348 26.23 -13.17 15.32
N THR A 349 25.87 -14.15 16.19
CA THR A 349 26.24 -15.56 16.04
C THR A 349 25.62 -16.17 14.78
N ASP A 350 24.34 -15.89 14.50
CA ASP A 350 23.65 -16.37 13.31
C ASP A 350 24.29 -15.81 12.03
N TRP A 351 24.64 -14.51 12.01
CA TRP A 351 25.34 -13.90 10.87
C TRP A 351 26.77 -14.43 10.68
N GLN A 352 27.50 -14.66 11.77
CA GLN A 352 28.83 -15.28 11.69
C GLN A 352 28.77 -16.71 11.15
N THR A 353 27.78 -17.48 11.58
CA THR A 353 27.55 -18.83 11.11
C THR A 353 27.18 -18.84 9.61
N PHE A 354 26.27 -17.95 9.21
CA PHE A 354 25.91 -17.75 7.82
C PHE A 354 27.13 -17.37 6.96
N GLY A 355 27.96 -16.42 7.41
CA GLY A 355 29.20 -16.03 6.73
C GLY A 355 30.20 -17.17 6.58
N LYS A 356 30.36 -18.03 7.61
CA LYS A 356 31.23 -19.23 7.52
C LYS A 356 30.70 -20.24 6.50
N VAL A 357 29.40 -20.48 6.49
CA VAL A 357 28.77 -21.42 5.54
C VAL A 357 28.90 -20.91 4.10
N THR A 358 28.58 -19.64 3.88
CA THR A 358 28.70 -19.04 2.52
C THR A 358 30.13 -18.96 2.05
N ARG A 359 31.10 -18.65 2.91
CA ARG A 359 32.53 -18.72 2.58
C ARG A 359 32.98 -20.14 2.26
N GLY A 360 32.51 -21.14 3.00
CA GLY A 360 32.80 -22.55 2.71
C GLY A 360 32.26 -23.00 1.36
N LEU A 361 31.10 -22.49 0.92
CA LEU A 361 30.48 -22.80 -0.36
C LEU A 361 31.10 -22.03 -1.53
N LEU A 362 31.36 -20.73 -1.37
CA LEU A 362 31.78 -19.83 -2.45
C LEU A 362 33.30 -19.69 -2.52
N GLY A 363 34.04 -20.13 -1.49
CA GLY A 363 35.46 -19.83 -1.34
C GLY A 363 35.76 -18.35 -1.08
N ARG A 364 34.72 -17.51 -0.90
CA ARG A 364 34.77 -16.06 -0.73
C ARG A 364 33.77 -15.58 0.31
N ASP A 365 34.00 -14.44 0.91
CA ASP A 365 33.01 -13.80 1.77
C ASP A 365 31.86 -13.23 0.93
N LEU A 366 30.63 -13.58 1.32
CA LEU A 366 29.46 -13.10 0.58
C LEU A 366 29.33 -11.58 0.62
N PHE A 367 29.57 -10.97 1.79
CA PHE A 367 29.34 -9.55 2.00
C PHE A 367 30.50 -8.68 1.55
N ASP A 368 31.72 -9.15 1.76
CA ASP A 368 32.92 -8.38 1.49
C ASP A 368 33.49 -8.61 0.09
N ASP A 369 33.28 -9.82 -0.50
CA ASP A 369 33.87 -10.19 -1.77
C ASP A 369 32.86 -10.39 -2.91
N VAL A 370 31.59 -10.78 -2.61
CA VAL A 370 30.59 -11.11 -3.64
C VAL A 370 29.62 -9.97 -3.88
N LEU A 371 28.95 -9.50 -2.81
CA LEU A 371 27.93 -8.46 -2.92
C LEU A 371 28.43 -7.13 -3.51
N PRO A 372 29.69 -6.68 -3.31
CA PRO A 372 30.15 -5.46 -3.96
C PRO A 372 30.12 -5.48 -5.49
N HIS A 373 30.08 -6.67 -6.10
CA HIS A 373 29.94 -6.84 -7.55
C HIS A 373 28.48 -7.00 -8.02
N ALA A 374 27.53 -7.09 -7.07
CA ALA A 374 26.13 -7.11 -7.41
C ALA A 374 25.68 -5.71 -7.84
N ARG A 375 24.96 -5.64 -8.95
CA ARG A 375 24.27 -4.41 -9.37
C ARG A 375 22.94 -4.32 -8.63
N PRO A 376 22.37 -3.11 -8.45
CA PRO A 376 21.19 -2.96 -7.61
C PRO A 376 19.91 -3.61 -8.17
N SER A 377 19.90 -4.17 -9.36
CA SER A 377 18.70 -4.77 -9.97
C SER A 377 18.53 -6.24 -9.58
N LEU A 378 17.47 -6.52 -8.84
CA LEU A 378 16.99 -7.85 -8.51
C LEU A 378 15.54 -7.97 -8.97
N GLY A 379 15.22 -8.93 -9.81
CA GLY A 379 13.86 -9.15 -10.25
C GLY A 379 13.49 -10.61 -10.34
N GLY A 380 12.20 -10.87 -10.54
CA GLY A 380 11.71 -12.23 -10.63
C GLY A 380 10.35 -12.34 -11.26
N VAL A 381 10.00 -13.57 -11.63
CA VAL A 381 8.75 -13.89 -12.27
C VAL A 381 8.26 -15.27 -11.88
N VAL A 382 6.95 -15.42 -11.79
CA VAL A 382 6.26 -16.70 -11.65
C VAL A 382 5.35 -16.92 -12.86
N VAL A 383 5.55 -18.04 -13.54
CA VAL A 383 4.83 -18.42 -14.77
C VAL A 383 4.05 -19.71 -14.50
N PRO A 384 2.75 -19.79 -14.88
CA PRO A 384 1.97 -20.99 -14.72
C PRO A 384 2.39 -22.07 -15.74
N LYS A 385 2.43 -23.32 -15.31
CA LYS A 385 2.58 -24.46 -16.21
C LYS A 385 1.24 -24.90 -16.78
N ARG A 386 1.19 -25.11 -18.08
CA ARG A 386 -0.01 -25.60 -18.77
C ARG A 386 0.39 -26.71 -19.76
N PRO A 387 -0.07 -27.96 -19.59
CA PRO A 387 -0.88 -28.50 -18.48
C PRO A 387 -0.09 -28.69 -17.18
N VAL A 388 -0.80 -28.80 -16.07
CA VAL A 388 -0.21 -29.21 -14.79
C VAL A 388 -0.06 -30.73 -14.79
N GLU A 389 1.18 -31.20 -14.77
CA GLU A 389 1.52 -32.61 -14.68
C GLU A 389 1.54 -33.04 -13.20
N GLU A 390 1.14 -34.30 -12.93
CA GLU A 390 0.92 -34.78 -11.57
C GLU A 390 2.17 -34.73 -10.67
N GLN A 391 3.36 -34.86 -11.26
CA GLN A 391 4.63 -34.84 -10.54
C GLN A 391 5.45 -33.55 -10.70
N SER A 392 5.00 -32.61 -11.52
CA SER A 392 5.69 -31.33 -11.74
C SER A 392 5.07 -30.21 -10.89
N ALA A 393 5.85 -29.16 -10.57
CA ALA A 393 5.28 -27.97 -9.94
C ALA A 393 4.25 -27.31 -10.86
N PRO A 394 3.17 -26.73 -10.31
CA PRO A 394 2.13 -26.06 -11.12
C PRO A 394 2.60 -24.72 -11.70
N VAL A 395 3.66 -24.18 -11.15
CA VAL A 395 4.27 -22.91 -11.57
C VAL A 395 5.77 -23.05 -11.64
N ASP A 396 6.37 -22.28 -12.53
CA ASP A 396 7.81 -22.08 -12.59
C ASP A 396 8.19 -20.69 -12.14
N GLY A 397 9.36 -20.56 -11.54
CA GLY A 397 9.90 -19.28 -11.07
C GLY A 397 11.28 -19.02 -11.66
N LEU A 398 11.53 -17.75 -11.94
CA LEU A 398 12.85 -17.24 -12.33
C LEU A 398 13.18 -16.05 -11.44
N LEU A 399 14.38 -16.06 -10.87
CA LEU A 399 15.00 -14.92 -10.19
C LEU A 399 16.18 -14.45 -11.05
N VAL A 400 16.25 -13.16 -11.27
CA VAL A 400 17.30 -12.50 -12.06
C VAL A 400 18.00 -11.50 -11.16
N TRP A 401 19.28 -11.66 -10.97
CA TRP A 401 20.10 -10.68 -10.27
C TRP A 401 21.21 -10.19 -11.20
N GLN A 402 21.35 -8.88 -11.35
CA GLN A 402 22.41 -8.30 -12.13
C GLN A 402 23.72 -8.29 -11.34
N PHE A 403 24.77 -8.78 -11.97
CA PHE A 403 26.14 -8.81 -11.44
C PHE A 403 27.12 -8.31 -12.47
N ASP A 404 28.17 -7.64 -12.03
CA ASP A 404 29.34 -7.37 -12.86
C ASP A 404 30.32 -8.54 -12.73
N LEU A 405 30.14 -9.52 -13.61
CA LEU A 405 31.00 -10.72 -13.69
C LEU A 405 32.11 -10.62 -14.75
N SER A 406 32.14 -9.52 -15.50
CA SER A 406 33.08 -9.32 -16.62
C SER A 406 34.46 -8.80 -16.20
N HIS A 407 34.54 -8.18 -15.02
CA HIS A 407 35.74 -7.52 -14.50
C HIS A 407 36.03 -7.94 -13.06
N GLY A 408 36.28 -9.23 -12.83
CA GLY A 408 36.96 -9.61 -11.60
C GLY A 408 38.38 -9.06 -11.62
N PRO A 409 38.90 -8.37 -10.55
CA PRO A 409 40.29 -8.06 -10.48
C PRO A 409 41.07 -9.38 -10.64
N THR A 410 41.98 -9.44 -11.61
CA THR A 410 42.96 -10.53 -11.71
C THR A 410 43.77 -10.45 -10.42
N ARG A 411 43.35 -11.16 -9.40
CA ARG A 411 44.04 -11.17 -8.10
C ARG A 411 45.30 -12.02 -8.26
N THR A 412 46.40 -11.43 -7.90
CA THR A 412 47.73 -12.06 -7.83
C THR A 412 47.87 -13.10 -6.71
N ASP A 413 46.78 -13.37 -5.93
CA ASP A 413 46.76 -14.22 -4.72
C ASP A 413 46.25 -15.66 -4.94
N GLY A 414 46.04 -16.06 -6.19
CA GLY A 414 45.60 -17.44 -6.53
C GLY A 414 44.19 -17.79 -6.18
N GLN A 415 43.34 -16.83 -5.77
CA GLN A 415 41.92 -17.08 -5.56
C GLN A 415 41.17 -17.19 -6.92
N PRO A 416 40.17 -18.09 -7.03
CA PRO A 416 39.37 -18.20 -8.25
C PRO A 416 38.65 -16.90 -8.57
N GLU A 417 38.34 -16.64 -9.84
CA GLU A 417 37.52 -15.50 -10.25
C GLU A 417 36.15 -15.55 -9.61
N LEU A 418 35.50 -14.38 -9.46
CA LEU A 418 34.16 -14.30 -8.84
C LEU A 418 33.16 -15.22 -9.53
N ARG A 419 33.17 -15.26 -10.87
CA ARG A 419 32.33 -16.14 -11.67
C ARG A 419 32.56 -17.62 -11.34
N GLU A 420 33.80 -18.04 -11.21
CA GLU A 420 34.18 -19.42 -10.84
C GLU A 420 33.73 -19.75 -9.39
N SER A 421 33.89 -18.80 -8.47
CA SER A 421 33.41 -18.95 -7.08
C SER A 421 31.91 -19.14 -7.00
N LEU A 422 31.14 -18.32 -7.72
CA LEU A 422 29.68 -18.44 -7.78
C LEU A 422 29.26 -19.76 -8.46
N ASP A 423 29.90 -20.10 -9.57
CA ASP A 423 29.64 -21.35 -10.30
C ASP A 423 29.91 -22.57 -9.43
N GLY A 424 31.06 -22.62 -8.79
CA GLY A 424 31.46 -23.72 -7.89
C GLY A 424 30.55 -23.84 -6.67
N GLY A 425 30.18 -22.74 -6.04
CA GLY A 425 29.27 -22.71 -4.88
C GLY A 425 27.87 -23.18 -5.23
N LEU A 426 27.29 -22.67 -6.31
CA LEU A 426 25.95 -23.07 -6.76
C LEU A 426 25.92 -24.51 -7.26
N LEU A 427 26.99 -24.94 -7.96
CA LEU A 427 27.14 -26.34 -8.34
C LEU A 427 27.22 -27.27 -7.13
N THR A 428 27.93 -26.86 -6.07
CA THR A 428 28.00 -27.62 -4.81
C THR A 428 26.62 -27.77 -4.17
N LEU A 429 25.80 -26.70 -4.16
CA LEU A 429 24.42 -26.78 -3.69
C LEU A 429 23.56 -27.74 -4.51
N LEU A 430 23.67 -27.71 -5.85
CA LEU A 430 22.97 -28.68 -6.70
C LEU A 430 23.43 -30.12 -6.41
N ASN A 431 24.74 -30.36 -6.24
CA ASN A 431 25.26 -31.67 -5.90
C ASN A 431 24.76 -32.19 -4.54
N PHE A 432 24.69 -31.33 -3.51
CA PHE A 432 24.08 -31.69 -2.24
C PHE A 432 22.60 -32.06 -2.41
N ALA A 433 21.84 -31.30 -3.18
CA ALA A 433 20.46 -31.63 -3.48
C ALA A 433 20.31 -32.99 -4.21
N ALA A 434 21.19 -33.25 -5.21
CA ALA A 434 21.23 -34.52 -5.92
C ALA A 434 21.55 -35.68 -4.98
N VAL A 435 22.58 -35.59 -4.15
CA VAL A 435 22.95 -36.62 -3.18
C VAL A 435 21.82 -36.88 -2.20
N ALA A 436 21.21 -35.82 -1.64
CA ALA A 436 20.09 -35.96 -0.70
C ALA A 436 18.85 -36.61 -1.36
N HIS A 437 18.59 -36.32 -2.63
CA HIS A 437 17.51 -36.96 -3.38
C HIS A 437 17.86 -38.44 -3.68
N ASN A 438 19.03 -38.72 -4.24
CA ASN A 438 19.44 -40.04 -4.71
C ASN A 438 19.54 -41.04 -3.56
N SER A 439 19.94 -40.60 -2.36
CA SER A 439 19.95 -41.44 -1.17
C SER A 439 18.55 -41.94 -0.75
N ARG A 440 17.51 -41.20 -1.11
CA ARG A 440 16.11 -41.53 -0.80
C ARG A 440 15.37 -42.17 -1.99
N ASN A 441 15.86 -41.94 -3.22
CA ASN A 441 15.23 -42.38 -4.46
C ASN A 441 16.24 -43.04 -5.41
N PRO A 442 16.81 -44.18 -5.08
CA PRO A 442 17.86 -44.83 -5.87
C PRO A 442 17.39 -45.31 -7.24
N VAL A 443 16.07 -45.54 -7.41
CA VAL A 443 15.49 -46.03 -8.68
C VAL A 443 15.33 -44.92 -9.71
N ALA A 444 15.19 -43.65 -9.25
CA ALA A 444 15.04 -42.46 -10.11
C ALA A 444 16.03 -41.37 -9.68
N PRO A 445 17.33 -41.58 -9.93
CA PRO A 445 18.35 -40.65 -9.48
C PRO A 445 18.27 -39.30 -10.25
N ALA A 446 18.40 -38.21 -9.50
CA ALA A 446 18.62 -36.91 -10.09
C ALA A 446 20.02 -36.84 -10.71
N THR A 447 20.12 -36.31 -11.91
CA THR A 447 21.36 -36.15 -12.66
C THR A 447 21.65 -34.69 -12.96
N LEU A 448 22.92 -34.30 -12.79
CA LEU A 448 23.36 -32.97 -13.19
C LEU A 448 23.46 -32.87 -14.72
N ARG A 449 22.91 -31.82 -15.28
CA ARG A 449 23.01 -31.48 -16.68
C ARG A 449 23.69 -30.11 -16.84
N VAL A 450 24.40 -29.95 -17.93
CA VAL A 450 25.09 -28.71 -18.29
C VAL A 450 24.82 -28.39 -19.75
N GLU A 451 24.46 -27.14 -20.02
CA GLU A 451 24.27 -26.62 -21.37
C GLU A 451 25.07 -25.32 -21.51
N HIS A 452 25.79 -25.21 -22.59
CA HIS A 452 26.57 -24.01 -22.95
C HIS A 452 25.86 -23.29 -24.09
N ARG A 453 25.56 -21.99 -23.90
CA ARG A 453 24.95 -21.11 -24.90
C ARG A 453 25.70 -19.79 -24.93
N ASP A 454 26.44 -19.55 -26.01
CA ASP A 454 27.27 -18.35 -26.21
C ASP A 454 28.00 -17.92 -24.91
N THR A 455 27.50 -16.87 -24.25
CA THR A 455 28.08 -16.31 -23.02
C THR A 455 27.48 -16.89 -21.74
N LEU A 456 26.46 -17.78 -21.83
CA LEU A 456 25.70 -18.32 -20.69
C LEU A 456 26.02 -19.82 -20.52
N THR A 457 26.31 -20.24 -19.30
CA THR A 457 26.34 -21.64 -18.90
C THR A 457 25.17 -21.92 -17.98
N ILE A 458 24.32 -22.88 -18.35
CA ILE A 458 23.15 -23.30 -17.57
C ILE A 458 23.44 -24.65 -16.95
N LYS A 459 23.25 -24.80 -15.65
CA LYS A 459 23.38 -26.06 -14.91
C LYS A 459 22.10 -26.36 -14.16
N TRP A 460 21.62 -27.62 -14.23
CA TRP A 460 20.39 -28.00 -13.54
C TRP A 460 20.40 -29.47 -13.11
N LEU A 461 19.51 -29.80 -12.18
CA LEU A 461 19.20 -31.18 -11.84
C LEU A 461 18.01 -31.66 -12.64
N ASP A 462 18.22 -32.71 -13.43
CA ASP A 462 17.17 -33.43 -14.11
C ASP A 462 16.59 -34.49 -13.18
N SER A 463 15.29 -34.78 -13.32
CA SER A 463 14.61 -35.82 -12.52
C SER A 463 14.56 -35.55 -11.00
N LEU A 464 14.47 -34.28 -10.57
CA LEU A 464 14.23 -33.89 -9.17
C LEU A 464 12.80 -33.30 -9.01
N PRO A 465 11.75 -34.16 -9.00
CA PRO A 465 10.38 -33.66 -8.82
C PRO A 465 10.21 -32.91 -7.50
N PRO A 466 9.37 -31.86 -7.44
CA PRO A 466 8.52 -31.34 -8.54
C PRO A 466 9.21 -30.29 -9.44
N TYR A 467 10.45 -29.96 -9.17
CA TYR A 467 11.21 -28.92 -9.88
C TYR A 467 12.43 -29.52 -10.63
N ARG A 468 12.95 -28.74 -11.54
CA ARG A 468 14.24 -28.95 -12.19
C ARG A 468 15.15 -27.75 -11.85
N PRO A 469 15.59 -27.64 -10.57
CA PRO A 469 16.32 -26.45 -10.12
C PRO A 469 17.54 -26.22 -10.97
N ALA A 470 17.66 -24.98 -11.46
CA ALA A 470 18.67 -24.57 -12.40
C ALA A 470 19.28 -23.23 -12.00
N PHE A 471 20.53 -23.05 -12.37
CA PHE A 471 21.14 -21.73 -12.39
C PHE A 471 21.86 -21.47 -13.70
N GLY A 472 21.98 -20.19 -14.04
CA GLY A 472 22.73 -19.69 -15.20
C GLY A 472 23.61 -18.53 -14.82
N LEU A 473 24.86 -18.56 -15.28
CA LEU A 473 25.82 -17.48 -15.11
C LEU A 473 26.21 -16.91 -16.48
N GLY A 474 25.74 -15.70 -16.75
CA GLY A 474 26.13 -14.89 -17.89
C GLY A 474 27.27 -13.92 -17.54
N SER A 475 27.55 -12.95 -18.41
CA SER A 475 28.49 -11.85 -18.13
C SER A 475 27.94 -10.82 -17.16
N GLU A 476 26.61 -10.63 -17.15
CA GLU A 476 25.94 -9.57 -16.39
C GLU A 476 24.81 -10.06 -15.48
N HIS A 477 24.49 -11.36 -15.47
CA HIS A 477 23.36 -11.90 -14.74
C HIS A 477 23.68 -13.22 -14.06
N LEU A 478 23.23 -13.31 -12.80
CA LEU A 478 22.97 -14.56 -12.11
C LEU A 478 21.48 -14.87 -12.24
N LEU A 479 21.17 -16.02 -12.81
CA LEU A 479 19.82 -16.51 -13.04
C LEU A 479 19.59 -17.76 -12.19
N LEU A 480 18.52 -17.76 -11.38
CA LEU A 480 18.10 -18.92 -10.60
C LEU A 480 16.67 -19.28 -11.03
N ALA A 481 16.42 -20.52 -11.41
CA ALA A 481 15.11 -20.94 -11.87
C ALA A 481 14.69 -22.31 -11.32
N THR A 482 13.40 -22.53 -11.30
CA THR A 482 12.81 -23.85 -10.98
C THR A 482 12.79 -24.79 -12.20
N ASP A 483 13.00 -24.24 -13.41
CA ASP A 483 13.14 -24.98 -14.65
C ASP A 483 14.15 -24.27 -15.57
N PRO A 484 15.14 -25.00 -16.18
CA PRO A 484 16.16 -24.41 -17.03
C PRO A 484 15.60 -23.68 -18.27
N ARG A 485 14.41 -24.06 -18.73
CA ARG A 485 13.74 -23.42 -19.88
C ARG A 485 13.48 -21.93 -19.65
N LEU A 486 13.22 -21.50 -18.40
CA LEU A 486 13.03 -20.09 -18.09
C LEU A 486 14.33 -19.29 -18.24
N ILE A 487 15.46 -19.90 -17.86
CA ILE A 487 16.79 -19.26 -18.04
C ILE A 487 17.08 -19.10 -19.53
N SER A 488 16.86 -20.15 -20.33
CA SER A 488 17.05 -20.12 -21.78
C SER A 488 16.13 -19.06 -22.43
N ALA A 489 14.83 -19.08 -22.08
CA ALA A 489 13.86 -18.11 -22.60
C ALA A 489 14.20 -16.65 -22.24
N PHE A 490 14.75 -16.41 -21.06
CA PHE A 490 15.21 -15.08 -20.64
C PHE A 490 16.45 -14.65 -21.44
N HIS A 491 17.41 -15.56 -21.66
CA HIS A 491 18.66 -15.28 -22.36
C HIS A 491 18.43 -15.06 -23.86
N ASP A 492 17.69 -15.98 -24.50
CA ASP A 492 17.47 -16.00 -25.95
C ASP A 492 16.45 -14.97 -26.43
N ARG A 493 15.76 -14.28 -25.50
CA ARG A 493 14.70 -13.33 -25.83
C ARG A 493 15.23 -12.16 -26.66
N LYS A 494 14.61 -11.97 -27.81
CA LYS A 494 14.86 -10.85 -28.71
C LYS A 494 13.91 -9.69 -28.41
N ALA A 495 14.26 -8.49 -28.84
CA ALA A 495 13.43 -7.30 -28.66
C ALA A 495 12.02 -7.40 -29.28
N ALA A 496 11.83 -8.26 -30.29
CA ALA A 496 10.57 -8.49 -30.96
C ALA A 496 9.66 -9.53 -30.25
N ASP A 497 10.20 -10.30 -29.29
CA ASP A 497 9.44 -11.34 -28.61
C ASP A 497 8.46 -10.73 -27.60
N PRO A 498 7.26 -11.35 -27.41
CA PRO A 498 6.30 -10.87 -26.41
C PRO A 498 6.94 -10.86 -25.02
N ALA A 499 7.01 -9.69 -24.41
CA ALA A 499 7.55 -9.48 -23.06
C ALA A 499 6.45 -8.95 -22.12
N LEU A 500 6.69 -9.01 -20.81
CA LEU A 500 5.76 -8.51 -19.81
C LEU A 500 5.37 -7.05 -20.09
N LYS A 501 6.31 -6.21 -20.50
CA LYS A 501 6.05 -4.80 -20.85
C LYS A 501 5.02 -4.63 -21.98
N SER A 502 4.89 -5.60 -22.88
CA SER A 502 3.92 -5.59 -23.98
C SER A 502 2.59 -6.31 -23.65
N GLU A 503 2.49 -6.93 -22.47
CA GLU A 503 1.22 -7.52 -22.01
C GLU A 503 0.23 -6.39 -21.69
N PRO A 504 -0.98 -6.40 -22.29
CA PRO A 504 -1.88 -5.24 -22.23
C PRO A 504 -2.27 -4.80 -20.83
N LEU A 505 -2.52 -5.75 -19.92
CA LEU A 505 -2.91 -5.43 -18.54
C LEU A 505 -1.72 -4.83 -17.75
N PHE A 506 -0.53 -5.43 -17.89
CA PHE A 506 0.69 -4.88 -17.29
C PHE A 506 0.99 -3.49 -17.86
N ALA A 507 0.91 -3.31 -19.17
CA ALA A 507 1.18 -2.03 -19.82
C ALA A 507 0.23 -0.93 -19.33
N ALA A 508 -1.06 -1.23 -19.15
CA ALA A 508 -2.04 -0.30 -18.61
C ALA A 508 -1.76 0.08 -17.15
N VAL A 509 -1.42 -0.91 -16.30
CA VAL A 509 -1.05 -0.68 -14.90
C VAL A 509 0.29 0.05 -14.80
N HIS A 510 1.27 -0.40 -15.59
CA HIS A 510 2.61 0.19 -15.59
C HIS A 510 2.57 1.67 -15.96
N SER A 511 1.91 2.03 -17.06
CA SER A 511 1.87 3.42 -17.53
C SER A 511 1.22 4.39 -16.53
N ARG A 512 0.25 3.91 -15.74
CA ARG A 512 -0.49 4.77 -14.79
C ARG A 512 0.10 4.79 -13.39
N HIS A 513 0.66 3.67 -12.92
CA HIS A 513 0.95 3.49 -11.50
C HIS A 513 2.38 3.04 -11.20
N ILE A 514 3.11 2.45 -12.17
CA ILE A 514 4.41 1.84 -11.92
C ILE A 514 5.55 2.60 -12.62
N ALA A 515 5.31 3.23 -13.77
CA ALA A 515 6.35 3.76 -14.67
C ALA A 515 7.40 4.66 -13.99
N GLU A 516 7.00 5.41 -12.97
CA GLU A 516 7.90 6.29 -12.21
C GLU A 516 8.56 5.60 -11.01
N HIS A 517 8.28 4.32 -10.77
CA HIS A 517 8.72 3.59 -9.59
C HIS A 517 9.86 2.63 -9.93
N SER A 518 10.87 2.58 -9.09
CA SER A 518 12.04 1.72 -9.24
C SER A 518 11.90 0.35 -8.56
N HIS A 519 10.91 0.24 -7.67
CA HIS A 519 10.54 -1.02 -7.02
C HIS A 519 9.09 -1.31 -7.36
N TRP A 520 8.81 -2.51 -7.82
CA TRP A 520 7.44 -2.88 -8.13
C TRP A 520 7.20 -4.38 -8.01
N LEU A 521 5.97 -4.72 -7.70
CA LEU A 521 5.42 -6.06 -7.73
C LEU A 521 4.08 -5.99 -8.46
N PHE A 522 3.85 -6.88 -9.39
CA PHE A 522 2.65 -6.97 -10.20
C PHE A 522 2.09 -8.38 -10.14
N LEU A 523 0.81 -8.51 -9.86
CA LEU A 523 0.04 -9.74 -9.91
C LEU A 523 -1.03 -9.62 -11.02
N ASN A 524 -0.95 -10.47 -12.03
CA ASN A 524 -1.99 -10.63 -13.04
C ASN A 524 -3.11 -11.52 -12.47
N SER A 525 -4.06 -10.90 -11.77
CA SER A 525 -5.16 -11.62 -11.11
C SER A 525 -6.08 -12.31 -12.12
N ARG A 526 -6.21 -11.76 -13.34
CA ARG A 526 -6.97 -12.37 -14.44
C ARG A 526 -6.32 -13.69 -14.86
N ALA A 527 -5.03 -13.66 -15.20
CA ALA A 527 -4.30 -14.87 -15.59
C ALA A 527 -4.26 -15.91 -14.47
N ALA A 528 -4.11 -15.47 -13.21
CA ALA A 528 -4.15 -16.35 -12.05
C ALA A 528 -5.52 -17.05 -11.90
N ARG A 529 -6.64 -16.31 -12.07
CA ARG A 529 -8.00 -16.90 -12.04
C ARG A 529 -8.24 -17.89 -13.17
N GLU A 530 -7.84 -17.54 -14.37
CA GLU A 530 -7.93 -18.41 -15.54
C GLU A 530 -7.17 -19.72 -15.29
N PHE A 531 -5.93 -19.62 -14.83
CA PHE A 531 -5.12 -20.78 -14.48
C PHE A 531 -5.76 -21.64 -13.36
N LEU A 532 -6.23 -21.00 -12.28
CA LEU A 532 -6.92 -21.71 -11.18
C LEU A 532 -8.22 -22.38 -11.65
N THR A 533 -8.89 -21.84 -12.65
CA THR A 533 -10.12 -22.42 -13.21
C THR A 533 -9.81 -23.59 -14.14
N GLU A 534 -8.87 -23.42 -15.06
CA GLU A 534 -8.49 -24.42 -16.06
C GLU A 534 -7.82 -25.65 -15.40
N GLN A 535 -7.01 -25.40 -14.39
CA GLN A 535 -6.18 -26.42 -13.73
C GLN A 535 -6.68 -26.79 -12.32
N HIS A 536 -7.94 -26.50 -12.01
CA HIS A 536 -8.49 -26.64 -10.65
C HIS A 536 -8.32 -28.05 -10.08
N GLU A 537 -8.73 -29.08 -10.83
CA GLU A 537 -8.68 -30.46 -10.37
C GLU A 537 -7.25 -31.02 -10.28
N PRO A 538 -6.37 -30.85 -11.28
CA PRO A 538 -4.96 -31.23 -11.17
C PRO A 538 -4.26 -30.54 -10.00
N LEU A 539 -4.47 -29.22 -9.84
CA LEU A 539 -3.91 -28.44 -8.72
C LEU A 539 -4.39 -28.96 -7.36
N SER A 540 -5.69 -29.24 -7.25
CA SER A 540 -6.26 -29.73 -5.99
C SER A 540 -5.63 -31.05 -5.58
N ARG A 541 -5.49 -32.02 -6.50
CA ARG A 541 -4.84 -33.31 -6.26
C ARG A 541 -3.38 -33.13 -5.88
N GLN A 542 -2.64 -32.32 -6.62
CA GLN A 542 -1.22 -32.13 -6.42
C GLN A 542 -0.90 -31.44 -5.08
N VAL A 543 -1.58 -30.34 -4.75
CA VAL A 543 -1.40 -29.62 -3.48
C VAL A 543 -1.84 -30.49 -2.29
N ALA A 544 -2.91 -31.26 -2.47
CA ALA A 544 -3.35 -32.23 -1.47
C ALA A 544 -2.27 -33.29 -1.18
N HIS A 545 -1.65 -33.82 -2.22
CA HIS A 545 -0.54 -34.74 -2.08
C HIS A 545 0.66 -34.15 -1.34
N TRP A 546 1.09 -32.94 -1.75
CA TRP A 546 2.25 -32.28 -1.13
C TRP A 546 2.03 -31.86 0.32
N ARG A 547 0.83 -31.37 0.63
CA ARG A 547 0.49 -30.90 1.98
C ARG A 547 -0.09 -32.00 2.87
N LYS A 548 -0.26 -33.20 2.36
CA LYS A 548 -0.92 -34.33 3.05
C LYS A 548 -2.30 -33.93 3.57
N LEU A 549 -3.06 -33.23 2.75
CA LEU A 549 -4.43 -32.80 3.04
C LEU A 549 -5.43 -33.58 2.21
N ALA A 550 -6.71 -33.59 2.63
CA ALA A 550 -7.77 -34.16 1.81
C ALA A 550 -8.04 -33.28 0.58
N PRO A 551 -8.15 -33.86 -0.64
CA PRO A 551 -8.41 -33.07 -1.86
C PRO A 551 -9.61 -32.10 -1.78
N PRO A 552 -10.77 -32.45 -1.17
CA PRO A 552 -11.88 -31.51 -1.03
C PRO A 552 -11.53 -30.26 -0.20
N SER A 553 -10.66 -30.40 0.80
CA SER A 553 -10.22 -29.26 1.61
C SER A 553 -9.35 -28.29 0.80
N VAL A 554 -8.48 -28.84 -0.05
CA VAL A 554 -7.64 -28.03 -0.95
C VAL A 554 -8.49 -27.37 -2.03
N SER A 555 -9.42 -28.09 -2.65
CA SER A 555 -10.38 -27.56 -3.60
C SER A 555 -11.11 -26.33 -3.05
N ALA A 556 -11.64 -26.44 -1.83
CA ALA A 556 -12.30 -25.32 -1.16
C ALA A 556 -11.36 -24.13 -0.86
N GLN A 557 -10.06 -24.37 -0.65
CA GLN A 557 -9.08 -23.29 -0.49
C GLN A 557 -8.79 -22.60 -1.83
N LEU A 558 -8.61 -23.36 -2.90
CA LEU A 558 -8.40 -22.82 -4.25
C LEU A 558 -9.61 -22.01 -4.72
N ASP A 559 -10.83 -22.45 -4.43
CA ASP A 559 -12.05 -21.70 -4.71
C ASP A 559 -12.08 -20.36 -3.98
N ARG A 560 -11.70 -20.32 -2.69
CA ARG A 560 -11.61 -19.06 -1.93
C ARG A 560 -10.56 -18.11 -2.52
N VAL A 561 -9.39 -18.64 -2.93
CA VAL A 561 -8.37 -17.80 -3.59
C VAL A 561 -8.92 -17.24 -4.89
N ARG A 562 -9.57 -18.06 -5.71
CA ARG A 562 -10.20 -17.63 -6.96
C ARG A 562 -11.28 -16.57 -6.73
N GLU A 563 -12.14 -16.76 -5.73
CA GLU A 563 -13.16 -15.78 -5.32
C GLU A 563 -12.50 -14.46 -4.91
N PHE A 564 -11.44 -14.50 -4.10
CA PHE A 564 -10.72 -13.31 -3.64
C PHE A 564 -10.12 -12.50 -4.80
N LEU A 565 -9.63 -13.19 -5.85
CA LEU A 565 -9.06 -12.54 -7.03
C LEU A 565 -10.12 -12.01 -8.02
N THR A 566 -11.41 -12.34 -7.83
CA THR A 566 -12.47 -12.04 -8.80
C THR A 566 -12.75 -10.56 -9.04
N PRO A 567 -12.73 -9.66 -8.03
CA PRO A 567 -13.11 -8.26 -8.24
C PRO A 567 -12.17 -7.50 -9.16
N PHE A 568 -10.88 -7.88 -9.19
CA PHE A 568 -9.85 -7.11 -9.86
C PHE A 568 -9.12 -7.96 -10.91
N ASP A 569 -8.66 -7.31 -11.98
CA ASP A 569 -7.87 -7.96 -13.01
C ASP A 569 -6.37 -7.94 -12.71
N ALA A 570 -5.90 -6.93 -11.98
CA ALA A 570 -4.53 -6.84 -11.50
C ALA A 570 -4.46 -6.33 -10.07
N ALA A 571 -3.38 -6.70 -9.37
CA ALA A 571 -2.95 -6.03 -8.15
C ALA A 571 -1.46 -5.66 -8.28
N PHE A 572 -1.06 -4.58 -7.61
CA PHE A 572 0.32 -4.10 -7.68
C PHE A 572 0.74 -3.38 -6.40
N LEU A 573 2.03 -3.35 -6.20
CA LEU A 573 2.73 -2.53 -5.23
C LEU A 573 3.90 -1.86 -5.95
N ALA A 574 4.09 -0.57 -5.76
CA ALA A 574 5.20 0.15 -6.34
C ALA A 574 5.78 1.15 -5.32
N ALA A 575 7.09 1.37 -5.38
CA ALA A 575 7.76 2.35 -4.55
C ALA A 575 8.77 3.14 -5.38
N ARG A 576 8.79 4.45 -5.19
CA ARG A 576 9.79 5.37 -5.70
C ARG A 576 10.55 5.96 -4.52
N ILE A 577 11.86 5.84 -4.56
CA ILE A 577 12.74 6.35 -3.52
C ILE A 577 13.65 7.38 -4.18
N THR A 578 13.58 8.60 -3.70
CA THR A 578 14.39 9.74 -4.17
C THR A 578 15.04 10.43 -2.97
N PRO A 579 16.05 11.27 -3.15
CA PRO A 579 16.56 12.09 -2.07
C PRO A 579 15.42 12.92 -1.44
N GLY A 580 15.20 12.74 -0.16
CA GLY A 580 14.20 13.48 0.61
C GLY A 580 12.77 12.95 0.52
N GLU A 581 12.44 12.03 -0.41
CA GLU A 581 11.06 11.57 -0.54
C GLU A 581 10.97 10.08 -0.88
N VAL A 582 10.08 9.39 -0.19
CA VAL A 582 9.68 8.00 -0.51
C VAL A 582 8.19 8.00 -0.83
N ARG A 583 7.84 7.51 -2.02
CA ARG A 583 6.44 7.32 -2.45
C ARG A 583 6.12 5.85 -2.58
N PHE A 584 4.93 5.49 -2.13
CA PHE A 584 4.36 4.15 -2.29
C PHE A 584 3.03 4.26 -3.02
N THR A 585 2.80 3.32 -3.92
CA THR A 585 1.51 3.15 -4.58
C THR A 585 1.15 1.67 -4.55
N ALA A 586 -0.01 1.34 -4.04
CA ALA A 586 -0.48 -0.04 -4.00
C ALA A 586 -1.95 -0.08 -4.42
N GLY A 587 -2.32 -1.05 -5.23
CA GLY A 587 -3.70 -1.10 -5.70
C GLY A 587 -4.13 -2.44 -6.24
N ALA A 588 -5.45 -2.56 -6.35
CA ALA A 588 -6.13 -3.62 -7.06
C ALA A 588 -7.10 -2.97 -8.05
N VAL A 589 -6.93 -3.27 -9.34
CA VAL A 589 -7.57 -2.53 -10.43
C VAL A 589 -8.17 -3.43 -11.49
N THR A 590 -9.15 -2.90 -12.21
CA THR A 590 -9.75 -3.46 -13.41
C THR A 590 -9.73 -2.38 -14.50
N PRO A 591 -8.57 -2.16 -15.15
CA PRO A 591 -8.43 -1.10 -16.13
C PRO A 591 -9.27 -1.39 -17.37
N ASP A 592 -9.85 -0.35 -17.94
CA ASP A 592 -10.50 -0.44 -19.26
C ASP A 592 -9.41 -0.53 -20.35
N LEU A 593 -9.17 -1.74 -20.84
CA LEU A 593 -8.17 -2.00 -21.88
C LEU A 593 -8.59 -1.52 -23.29
N ARG A 594 -9.79 -0.93 -23.43
CA ARG A 594 -10.30 -0.41 -24.71
C ARG A 594 -9.96 1.06 -24.93
N LYS A 595 -9.53 1.74 -23.88
CA LYS A 595 -9.02 3.11 -23.88
C LYS A 595 -7.50 3.15 -23.97
#